data_835e1b6bba2c4608fd620cab27bd51f2
#
_entry.id   835e1b6bba2c4608fd620cab27bd51f2
#
_cell.length_a   1.000
_cell.length_b   1.000
_cell.length_c   1.000
_cell.angle_alpha   90.00
_cell.angle_beta   90.00
_cell.angle_gamma   90.00
#
_symmetry.space_group_name_H-M   'P 1'
#
loop_
_entity.id
_entity.type
_entity.pdbx_description
1 polymer ?
#
loop_
_entity_poly.entity_id
_entity_poly.type
_entity_poly.pdbx_seq_one_letter_code
_entity_poly.pdbx_strand_id
1 'polypeptide(L)'
;MVKFYATTDPEVSEREKKNQTLSRKIAAEGMVLLENNGILPMHLKGKKIALFGSGARHTIQGGTGSGEVNTRTVSTVEHGLENAGAQVVTKAWP
;
A
#
# COMPACT_ATOMS: atom_id res chain seq x y z
N MET A 1 -38.05 13.44 -9.12
CA MET A 1 -36.70 13.79 -8.60
C MET A 1 -36.03 12.54 -8.04
N VAL A 2 -34.83 12.28 -8.52
CA VAL A 2 -34.04 11.18 -7.98
C VAL A 2 -33.33 11.64 -6.72
N LYS A 3 -33.47 10.90 -5.63
CA LYS A 3 -32.77 11.17 -4.39
C LYS A 3 -31.58 10.23 -4.28
N PHE A 4 -30.40 10.78 -4.03
CA PHE A 4 -29.22 10.02 -3.76
C PHE A 4 -28.94 10.02 -2.26
N TYR A 5 -28.81 8.86 -1.69
CA TYR A 5 -28.47 8.70 -0.29
C TYR A 5 -27.01 8.24 -0.20
N ALA A 6 -26.18 9.12 0.33
CA ALA A 6 -24.81 8.77 0.66
C ALA A 6 -24.76 8.45 2.15
N THR A 7 -24.29 7.29 2.48
CA THR A 7 -24.10 6.89 3.86
C THR A 7 -22.63 6.65 4.13
N THR A 8 -22.18 7.05 5.31
CA THR A 8 -20.86 6.73 5.80
C THR A 8 -20.99 5.61 6.82
N ASP A 9 -20.43 4.47 6.50
CA ASP A 9 -20.44 3.33 7.40
C ASP A 9 -19.00 3.04 7.84
N PRO A 10 -18.68 3.17 9.15
CA PRO A 10 -17.34 2.86 9.64
C PRO A 10 -17.03 1.36 9.62
N GLU A 11 -18.05 0.51 9.53
CA GLU A 11 -17.85 -0.93 9.49
C GLU A 11 -17.41 -1.38 8.09
N VAL A 12 -16.43 -2.27 8.06
CA VAL A 12 -15.94 -2.87 6.81
C VAL A 12 -16.90 -3.98 6.40
N SER A 13 -17.57 -3.80 5.28
CA SER A 13 -18.50 -4.80 4.75
C SER A 13 -17.75 -5.99 4.14
N GLU A 14 -18.45 -7.11 3.96
CA GLU A 14 -17.88 -8.27 3.27
C GLU A 14 -17.48 -7.94 1.83
N ARG A 15 -18.23 -7.08 1.18
CA ARG A 15 -17.90 -6.59 -0.16
C ARG A 15 -16.59 -5.82 -0.17
N GLU A 16 -16.37 -4.94 0.82
CA GLU A 16 -15.12 -4.20 0.94
C GLU A 16 -13.93 -5.15 1.14
N LYS A 17 -14.09 -6.15 1.99
CA LYS A 17 -13.04 -7.14 2.24
C LYS A 17 -12.68 -7.91 0.98
N LYS A 18 -13.67 -8.35 0.23
CA LYS A 18 -13.46 -9.04 -1.05
C LYS A 18 -12.77 -8.14 -2.05
N ASN A 19 -13.21 -6.89 -2.17
CA ASN A 19 -12.64 -5.93 -3.10
C ASN A 19 -11.22 -5.57 -2.72
N GLN A 20 -10.91 -5.48 -1.45
CA GLN A 20 -9.57 -5.21 -0.96
C GLN A 20 -8.60 -6.35 -1.35
N THR A 21 -9.02 -7.58 -1.17
CA THR A 21 -8.25 -8.77 -1.58
C THR A 21 -8.05 -8.80 -3.09
N LEU A 22 -9.11 -8.52 -3.85
CA LEU A 22 -9.06 -8.47 -5.32
C LEU A 22 -8.13 -7.35 -5.79
N SER A 23 -8.23 -6.17 -5.20
CA SER A 23 -7.39 -5.02 -5.52
C SER A 23 -5.90 -5.35 -5.35
N ARG A 24 -5.55 -5.99 -4.26
CA ARG A 24 -4.17 -6.42 -4.00
C ARG A 24 -3.68 -7.41 -5.06
N LYS A 25 -4.52 -8.36 -5.45
CA LYS A 25 -4.19 -9.34 -6.48
C LYS A 25 -3.98 -8.67 -7.83
N ILE A 26 -4.87 -7.77 -8.20
CA ILE A 26 -4.78 -7.03 -9.47
C ILE A 26 -3.51 -6.18 -9.50
N ALA A 27 -3.17 -5.53 -8.39
CA ALA A 27 -1.95 -4.73 -8.30
C ALA A 27 -0.71 -5.58 -8.58
N ALA A 28 -0.63 -6.77 -8.00
CA ALA A 28 0.49 -7.68 -8.24
C ALA A 28 0.55 -8.15 -9.69
N GLU A 29 -0.60 -8.48 -10.29
CA GLU A 29 -0.68 -8.92 -11.68
C GLU A 29 -0.38 -7.81 -12.67
N GLY A 30 -0.63 -6.55 -12.29
CA GLY A 30 -0.36 -5.39 -13.14
C GLY A 30 1.08 -4.92 -13.14
N MET A 31 1.92 -5.44 -12.26
CA MET A 31 3.32 -5.04 -12.17
C MET A 31 4.14 -5.71 -13.27
N VAL A 32 5.02 -4.92 -13.90
CA VAL A 32 5.96 -5.42 -14.91
C VAL A 32 7.37 -5.12 -14.45
N LEU A 33 8.17 -6.16 -14.32
CA LEU A 33 9.58 -6.03 -13.94
C LEU A 33 10.40 -5.78 -15.20
N LEU A 34 10.87 -4.55 -15.37
CA LEU A 34 11.57 -4.15 -16.59
C LEU A 34 13.04 -4.56 -16.59
N GLU A 35 13.66 -4.58 -15.45
CA GLU A 35 15.09 -4.92 -15.34
C GLU A 35 15.35 -5.55 -13.97
N ASN A 36 16.17 -6.57 -13.94
CA ASN A 36 16.53 -7.26 -12.71
C ASN A 36 17.91 -7.90 -12.88
N ASN A 37 18.83 -7.54 -12.01
CA ASN A 37 20.17 -8.11 -12.00
C ASN A 37 20.26 -9.43 -11.22
N GLY A 38 19.13 -10.03 -10.89
CA GLY A 38 19.06 -11.27 -10.13
C GLY A 38 18.78 -11.09 -8.65
N ILE A 39 18.67 -9.85 -8.15
CA ILE A 39 18.36 -9.62 -6.73
C ILE A 39 16.93 -9.99 -6.37
N LEU A 40 16.01 -9.86 -7.31
CA LEU A 40 14.60 -10.21 -7.11
C LEU A 40 14.31 -11.61 -7.66
N PRO A 41 13.48 -12.41 -7.00
CA PRO A 41 12.81 -12.12 -5.72
C PRO A 41 13.76 -12.21 -4.54
N MET A 42 13.49 -11.38 -3.52
CA MET A 42 14.25 -11.40 -2.27
C MET A 42 13.45 -12.12 -1.18
N HIS A 43 14.16 -12.90 -0.37
CA HIS A 43 13.60 -13.43 0.87
C HIS A 43 13.79 -12.39 1.97
N LEU A 44 12.74 -11.64 2.27
CA LEU A 44 12.83 -10.48 3.16
C LEU A 44 12.88 -10.83 4.63
N LYS A 45 12.41 -12.01 5.02
CA LYS A 45 12.37 -12.41 6.42
C LYS A 45 13.76 -12.33 7.05
N GLY A 46 13.90 -11.50 8.09
CA GLY A 46 15.17 -11.31 8.79
C GLY A 46 16.17 -10.40 8.09
N LYS A 47 15.83 -9.86 6.92
CA LYS A 47 16.71 -8.94 6.20
C LYS A 47 16.58 -7.53 6.76
N LYS A 48 17.70 -6.83 6.80
CA LYS A 48 17.74 -5.41 7.19
C LYS A 48 17.69 -4.56 5.93
N ILE A 49 16.76 -3.61 5.91
CA ILE A 49 16.55 -2.71 4.78
C ILE A 49 16.61 -1.27 5.26
N ALA A 50 17.33 -0.45 4.51
CA ALA A 50 17.35 1.00 4.71
C ALA A 50 16.38 1.64 3.71
N LEU A 51 15.51 2.50 4.22
CA LEU A 51 14.56 3.26 3.40
C LEU A 51 14.87 4.74 3.53
N PHE A 52 14.94 5.42 2.41
CA PHE A 52 15.21 6.84 2.32
C PHE A 52 14.13 7.54 1.52
N GLY A 53 13.87 8.79 1.89
CA GLY A 53 12.86 9.61 1.22
C GLY A 53 11.51 9.57 1.92
N SER A 54 10.79 10.68 1.81
CA SER A 54 9.50 10.85 2.49
C SER A 54 8.44 9.85 2.02
N GLY A 55 8.49 9.43 0.76
CA GLY A 55 7.52 8.48 0.21
C GLY A 55 7.56 7.09 0.83
N ALA A 56 8.65 6.73 1.51
CA ALA A 56 8.74 5.44 2.17
C ALA A 56 7.76 5.30 3.33
N ARG A 57 7.56 6.36 4.10
CA ARG A 57 6.66 6.41 5.26
C ARG A 57 5.38 7.18 5.00
N HIS A 58 5.44 8.13 4.08
CA HIS A 58 4.30 8.94 3.68
C HIS A 58 3.98 8.67 2.21
N THR A 59 3.70 7.42 1.92
CA THR A 59 3.43 6.95 0.57
C THR A 59 2.17 7.61 0.04
N ILE A 60 2.29 8.26 -1.10
CA ILE A 60 1.17 8.93 -1.76
C ILE A 60 0.42 7.88 -2.57
N GLN A 61 -0.88 7.76 -2.33
CA GLN A 61 -1.70 6.77 -3.02
C GLN A 61 -2.72 7.38 -3.98
N GLY A 62 -2.78 8.70 -4.05
CA GLY A 62 -3.70 9.39 -4.94
C GLY A 62 -3.28 10.81 -5.17
N GLY A 63 -4.00 11.52 -6.04
CA GLY A 63 -3.75 12.92 -6.31
C GLY A 63 -4.36 13.84 -5.26
N THR A 64 -4.12 15.14 -5.44
CA THR A 64 -4.77 16.18 -4.64
C THR A 64 -6.08 16.63 -5.30
N GLY A 65 -6.88 17.39 -4.58
CA GLY A 65 -8.17 17.85 -5.09
C GLY A 65 -9.17 16.70 -5.15
N SER A 66 -9.85 16.56 -6.30
CA SER A 66 -10.87 15.52 -6.47
C SER A 66 -10.30 14.10 -6.45
N GLY A 67 -9.00 13.95 -6.68
CA GLY A 67 -8.32 12.66 -6.58
C GLY A 67 -7.91 12.29 -5.16
N GLU A 68 -8.04 13.22 -4.22
CA GLU A 68 -7.73 12.97 -2.81
C GLU A 68 -8.96 12.40 -2.12
N VAL A 69 -8.94 11.12 -1.84
CA VAL A 69 -10.06 10.43 -1.22
C VAL A 69 -9.71 9.97 0.19
N ASN A 70 -10.72 9.93 1.04
CA ASN A 70 -10.58 9.39 2.39
C ASN A 70 -10.61 7.87 2.31
N THR A 71 -9.50 7.25 2.62
CA THR A 71 -9.39 5.79 2.62
C THR A 71 -9.39 5.28 4.05
N ARG A 72 -9.82 4.04 4.24
CA ARG A 72 -9.81 3.42 5.57
C ARG A 72 -8.38 3.19 6.05
N THR A 73 -7.51 2.77 5.15
CA THR A 73 -6.12 2.47 5.47
C THR A 73 -5.22 2.91 4.33
N VAL A 74 -3.98 3.22 4.66
CA VAL A 74 -2.93 3.50 3.69
C VAL A 74 -1.81 2.50 3.91
N SER A 75 -1.46 1.74 2.86
CA SER A 75 -0.31 0.86 2.90
C SER A 75 0.93 1.62 2.45
N THR A 76 1.87 1.82 3.35
CA THR A 76 3.13 2.47 3.02
C THR A 76 4.15 1.44 2.57
N VAL A 77 5.19 1.90 1.87
CA VAL A 77 6.31 1.03 1.46
C VAL A 77 6.97 0.40 2.68
N GLU A 78 7.20 1.19 3.72
CA GLU A 78 7.78 0.71 4.98
C GLU A 78 6.93 -0.41 5.59
N HIS A 79 5.62 -0.18 5.70
CA HIS A 79 4.72 -1.16 6.29
C HIS A 79 4.65 -2.45 5.47
N GLY A 80 4.65 -2.33 4.14
CA GLY A 80 4.65 -3.49 3.26
C GLY A 80 5.90 -4.35 3.43
N LEU A 81 7.06 -3.72 3.55
CA LEU A 81 8.31 -4.44 3.76
C LEU A 81 8.36 -5.09 5.14
N GLU A 82 7.88 -4.42 6.18
CA GLU A 82 7.82 -4.98 7.53
C GLU A 82 6.86 -6.18 7.58
N ASN A 83 5.73 -6.10 6.90
CA ASN A 83 4.78 -7.21 6.82
C ASN A 83 5.37 -8.41 6.08
N ALA A 84 6.30 -8.18 5.16
CA ALA A 84 7.02 -9.25 4.48
C ALA A 84 8.17 -9.83 5.30
N GLY A 85 8.41 -9.29 6.50
CA GLY A 85 9.41 -9.80 7.43
C GLY A 85 10.73 -9.04 7.46
N ALA A 86 10.86 -7.97 6.69
CA ALA A 86 12.06 -7.15 6.70
C ALA A 86 12.15 -6.28 7.95
N GLN A 87 13.37 -6.00 8.38
CA GLN A 87 13.65 -5.04 9.44
C GLN A 87 14.09 -3.72 8.82
N VAL A 88 13.32 -2.67 9.02
CA VAL A 88 13.66 -1.33 8.55
C VAL A 88 14.59 -0.68 9.57
N VAL A 89 15.81 -0.39 9.15
CA VAL A 89 16.86 0.12 10.07
C VAL A 89 16.94 1.65 10.09
N THR A 90 16.16 2.32 9.25
CA THR A 90 16.15 3.79 9.14
C THR A 90 14.93 4.43 9.81
N LYS A 91 14.47 3.86 10.92
CA LYS A 91 13.28 4.35 11.64
C LYS A 91 13.41 5.80 12.12
N ALA A 92 14.63 6.24 12.44
CA ALA A 92 14.89 7.60 12.88
C ALA A 92 14.95 8.60 11.71
N TRP A 93 14.97 8.13 10.49
CA TRP A 93 14.99 9.01 9.32
C TRP A 93 13.58 9.57 9.09
N PRO A 94 13.42 10.90 9.03
CA PRO A 94 12.11 11.51 8.81
C PRO A 94 11.55 11.28 7.40
#